data_ca59a3568c98d3f6ef6db43b434ebb36
#
_entry.id   ca59a3568c98d3f6ef6db43b434ebb36
#
_cell.length_a   1.000
_cell.length_b   1.000
_cell.length_c   1.000
_cell.angle_alpha   90.00
_cell.angle_beta   90.00
_cell.angle_gamma   90.00
#
_symmetry.space_group_name_H-M   'P 1'
#
loop_
_entity.id
_entity.type
_entity.pdbx_description
1 polymer ?
#
loop_
_entity_poly.entity_id
_entity_poly.type
_entity_poly.pdbx_seq_one_letter_code
_entity_poly.pdbx_strand_id
1 'polypeptide(L)'
;MFETLTKAPGDKILALMGEYAADPRPTKIDLGVGVYKDEAGVTPIMSAVKKAEQRILAQGKTKTYLGIAGNKGFGAAVLDLVLGDTLDRSRVRIAQAPGGTGSLWVLMQLVNRARPGATIWVSDPTWPNHNPIAENSGLVVKTYPYFDAETRGVRFEEMLATLDGLGKDDVVLLHGCCHNPTGANLTNAQWDQVAASLAKTGALPFIDLAYLGFGDGLAADAYGTLKVVSAVPEALIAFSGSKNFGLYRERIGAAILIARDAAQADITQSQLLNIIRGSYSQPPDHGAEIIRTILEDAELR
;
A
#
# COMPACT_ATOMS: atom_id res chain seq x y z
N MET A 1 -33.70 14.10 -6.18
CA MET A 1 -32.28 13.85 -6.55
C MET A 1 -31.78 12.52 -5.97
N PHE A 2 -32.05 12.22 -4.69
CA PHE A 2 -31.58 10.97 -4.06
C PHE A 2 -32.54 9.78 -4.18
N GLU A 3 -33.74 10.00 -4.69
CA GLU A 3 -34.80 9.00 -4.89
C GLU A 3 -34.42 7.89 -5.87
N THR A 4 -33.41 8.15 -6.70
CA THR A 4 -32.85 7.14 -7.64
C THR A 4 -31.80 6.24 -7.02
N LEU A 5 -31.34 6.56 -5.80
CA LEU A 5 -30.32 5.77 -5.12
C LEU A 5 -30.93 4.51 -4.52
N THR A 6 -30.25 3.40 -4.70
CA THR A 6 -30.55 2.14 -4.01
C THR A 6 -29.57 1.93 -2.85
N LYS A 7 -30.01 1.15 -1.86
CA LYS A 7 -29.14 0.83 -0.71
C LYS A 7 -27.90 0.08 -1.19
N ALA A 8 -26.71 0.63 -0.92
CA ALA A 8 -25.45 -0.05 -1.22
C ALA A 8 -25.32 -1.33 -0.37
N PRO A 9 -24.71 -2.40 -0.92
CA PRO A 9 -24.40 -3.58 -0.12
C PRO A 9 -23.48 -3.19 1.06
N GLY A 10 -23.77 -3.78 2.23
CA GLY A 10 -22.90 -3.58 3.40
C GLY A 10 -21.51 -4.20 3.19
N ASP A 11 -20.50 -3.63 3.83
CA ASP A 11 -19.16 -4.23 3.88
C ASP A 11 -19.22 -5.53 4.66
N LYS A 12 -18.88 -6.66 4.01
CA LYS A 12 -18.98 -8.00 4.59
C LYS A 12 -18.06 -8.21 5.79
N ILE A 13 -16.89 -7.57 5.79
CA ILE A 13 -15.91 -7.67 6.87
C ILE A 13 -16.40 -6.88 8.09
N LEU A 14 -16.93 -5.67 7.88
CA LEU A 14 -17.46 -4.86 8.98
C LEU A 14 -18.74 -5.47 9.56
N ALA A 15 -19.56 -6.16 8.76
CA ALA A 15 -20.74 -6.90 9.24
C ALA A 15 -20.35 -8.00 10.24
N LEU A 16 -19.24 -8.70 10.02
CA LEU A 16 -18.72 -9.74 10.92
C LEU A 16 -18.41 -9.20 12.33
N MET A 17 -18.02 -7.94 12.48
CA MET A 17 -17.82 -7.35 13.81
C MET A 17 -19.10 -7.28 14.60
N GLY A 18 -20.21 -6.94 13.95
CA GLY A 18 -21.54 -6.93 14.57
C GLY A 18 -22.02 -8.32 14.94
N GLU A 19 -21.83 -9.29 14.07
CA GLU A 19 -22.17 -10.71 14.31
C GLU A 19 -21.35 -11.29 15.47
N TYR A 20 -20.02 -11.02 15.48
CA TYR A 20 -19.15 -11.43 16.58
C TYR A 20 -19.58 -10.81 17.91
N ALA A 21 -19.91 -9.53 17.94
CA ALA A 21 -20.36 -8.86 19.16
C ALA A 21 -21.68 -9.43 19.69
N ALA A 22 -22.60 -9.77 18.79
CA ALA A 22 -23.91 -10.33 19.13
C ALA A 22 -23.87 -11.82 19.53
N ASP A 23 -22.82 -12.55 19.19
CA ASP A 23 -22.68 -13.98 19.51
C ASP A 23 -22.44 -14.17 21.03
N PRO A 24 -23.30 -14.85 21.79
CA PRO A 24 -23.14 -15.03 23.22
C PRO A 24 -22.15 -16.14 23.62
N ARG A 25 -21.62 -16.91 22.68
CA ARG A 25 -20.75 -18.05 22.97
C ARG A 25 -19.41 -17.62 23.56
N PRO A 26 -18.95 -18.19 24.69
CA PRO A 26 -17.67 -17.84 25.29
C PRO A 26 -16.46 -18.33 24.50
N THR A 27 -16.67 -19.32 23.61
CA THR A 27 -15.58 -19.94 22.79
C THR A 27 -15.40 -19.30 21.42
N LYS A 28 -16.07 -18.16 21.16
CA LYS A 28 -15.96 -17.46 19.89
C LYS A 28 -14.55 -16.86 19.70
N ILE A 29 -14.07 -16.90 18.46
CA ILE A 29 -12.79 -16.32 18.07
C ILE A 29 -13.05 -15.21 17.04
N ASP A 30 -12.51 -14.01 17.28
CA ASP A 30 -12.62 -12.88 16.37
C ASP A 30 -11.55 -12.96 15.27
N LEU A 31 -11.99 -13.30 14.06
CA LEU A 31 -11.18 -13.31 12.84
C LEU A 31 -11.64 -12.24 11.83
N GLY A 32 -12.43 -11.26 12.27
CA GLY A 32 -13.04 -10.26 11.39
C GLY A 32 -12.06 -9.21 10.88
N VAL A 33 -11.66 -8.27 11.73
CA VAL A 33 -10.76 -7.18 11.33
C VAL A 33 -9.30 -7.56 11.56
N GLY A 34 -8.47 -7.43 10.52
CA GLY A 34 -7.03 -7.72 10.56
C GLY A 34 -6.25 -6.68 11.36
N VAL A 35 -6.31 -6.76 12.70
CA VAL A 35 -5.46 -6.02 13.63
C VAL A 35 -4.70 -7.01 14.51
N TYR A 36 -3.47 -6.67 14.88
CA TYR A 36 -2.74 -7.45 15.87
C TYR A 36 -3.46 -7.39 17.22
N LYS A 37 -3.61 -8.53 17.87
CA LYS A 37 -4.11 -8.65 19.25
C LYS A 37 -3.15 -9.51 20.04
N ASP A 38 -2.87 -9.12 21.28
CA ASP A 38 -2.13 -9.92 22.23
C ASP A 38 -3.01 -11.04 22.83
N GLU A 39 -2.46 -11.84 23.76
CA GLU A 39 -3.18 -12.94 24.43
C GLU A 39 -4.39 -12.46 25.23
N ALA A 40 -4.42 -11.20 25.65
CA ALA A 40 -5.56 -10.57 26.33
C ALA A 40 -6.60 -10.00 25.33
N GLY A 41 -6.39 -10.15 24.03
CA GLY A 41 -7.26 -9.61 23.00
C GLY A 41 -7.14 -8.09 22.78
N VAL A 42 -6.10 -7.48 23.32
CA VAL A 42 -5.83 -6.04 23.21
C VAL A 42 -4.86 -5.77 22.06
N THR A 43 -5.09 -4.70 21.31
CA THR A 43 -4.13 -4.16 20.35
C THR A 43 -3.20 -3.20 21.09
N PRO A 44 -1.96 -3.61 21.43
CA PRO A 44 -1.06 -2.78 22.21
C PRO A 44 -0.53 -1.62 21.38
N ILE A 45 -0.25 -0.49 22.05
CA ILE A 45 0.52 0.60 21.46
C ILE A 45 2.00 0.29 21.67
N MET A 46 2.77 0.29 20.59
CA MET A 46 4.22 0.03 20.65
C MET A 46 4.93 1.07 21.55
N SER A 47 5.92 0.62 22.30
CA SER A 47 6.68 1.52 23.18
C SER A 47 7.38 2.65 22.41
N ALA A 48 7.87 2.36 21.21
CA ALA A 48 8.45 3.36 20.31
C ALA A 48 7.44 4.45 19.91
N VAL A 49 6.18 4.07 19.66
CA VAL A 49 5.08 5.02 19.36
C VAL A 49 4.85 5.95 20.57
N LYS A 50 4.69 5.39 21.77
CA LYS A 50 4.49 6.21 22.99
C LYS A 50 5.64 7.19 23.24
N LYS A 51 6.88 6.77 23.04
CA LYS A 51 8.06 7.64 23.18
C LYS A 51 8.08 8.73 22.11
N ALA A 52 7.73 8.39 20.86
CA ALA A 52 7.63 9.37 19.78
C ALA A 52 6.54 10.42 20.07
N GLU A 53 5.35 10.00 20.51
CA GLU A 53 4.25 10.90 20.89
C GLU A 53 4.67 11.88 22.03
N GLN A 54 5.38 11.39 23.05
CA GLN A 54 5.90 12.23 24.12
C GLN A 54 6.87 13.30 23.59
N ARG A 55 7.77 12.93 22.67
CA ARG A 55 8.70 13.86 22.03
C ARG A 55 7.96 14.91 21.18
N ILE A 56 6.98 14.47 20.40
CA ILE A 56 6.15 15.36 19.55
C ILE A 56 5.40 16.35 20.43
N LEU A 57 4.81 15.91 21.53
CA LEU A 57 4.10 16.79 22.48
C LEU A 57 5.04 17.84 23.08
N ALA A 58 6.26 17.42 23.50
CA ALA A 58 7.23 18.32 24.11
C ALA A 58 7.83 19.34 23.11
N GLN A 59 7.98 18.97 21.85
CA GLN A 59 8.65 19.78 20.83
C GLN A 59 7.70 20.58 19.95
N GLY A 60 6.41 20.22 19.93
CA GLY A 60 5.41 20.81 19.03
C GLY A 60 5.19 22.30 19.27
N LYS A 61 5.44 23.12 18.24
CA LYS A 61 5.33 24.58 18.31
C LYS A 61 4.18 25.16 17.50
N THR A 62 3.60 24.37 16.59
CA THR A 62 2.58 24.86 15.64
C THR A 62 1.63 23.76 15.20
N LYS A 63 0.45 24.15 14.78
CA LYS A 63 -0.57 23.31 14.10
C LYS A 63 -0.92 23.89 12.74
N THR A 64 -0.02 24.64 12.12
CA THR A 64 -0.24 25.16 10.76
C THR A 64 -0.28 24.03 9.74
N TYR A 65 -0.87 24.33 8.59
CA TYR A 65 -0.96 23.40 7.48
C TYR A 65 0.42 22.98 6.96
N LEU A 66 0.54 21.73 6.53
CA LEU A 66 1.67 21.22 5.75
C LEU A 66 1.51 21.57 4.25
N GLY A 67 2.51 21.22 3.45
CA GLY A 67 2.35 21.20 1.99
C GLY A 67 1.46 20.03 1.53
N ILE A 68 0.97 20.09 0.29
CA ILE A 68 0.09 19.07 -0.30
C ILE A 68 0.73 17.67 -0.28
N ALA A 69 2.06 17.58 -0.47
CA ALA A 69 2.79 16.32 -0.39
C ALA A 69 2.93 15.75 1.05
N GLY A 70 2.52 16.51 2.07
CA GLY A 70 2.60 16.10 3.46
C GLY A 70 3.96 16.36 4.12
N ASN A 71 4.29 15.60 5.14
CA ASN A 71 5.49 15.72 5.96
C ASN A 71 6.73 15.24 5.18
N LYS A 72 7.66 16.16 4.91
CA LYS A 72 8.88 15.88 4.12
C LYS A 72 9.83 14.90 4.82
N GLY A 73 9.99 15.02 6.15
CA GLY A 73 10.84 14.12 6.91
C GLY A 73 10.29 12.70 6.92
N PHE A 74 8.97 12.53 7.11
CA PHE A 74 8.30 11.25 6.94
C PHE A 74 8.53 10.67 5.53
N GLY A 75 8.38 11.50 4.49
CA GLY A 75 8.61 11.06 3.11
C GLY A 75 10.03 10.54 2.90
N ALA A 76 11.06 11.27 3.37
CA ALA A 76 12.45 10.83 3.28
C ALA A 76 12.69 9.52 4.04
N ALA A 77 12.24 9.42 5.30
CA ALA A 77 12.41 8.24 6.12
C ALA A 77 11.71 6.99 5.54
N VAL A 78 10.52 7.15 4.96
CA VAL A 78 9.80 6.04 4.29
C VAL A 78 10.52 5.62 3.02
N LEU A 79 11.03 6.54 2.21
CA LEU A 79 11.82 6.19 1.03
C LEU A 79 13.08 5.41 1.41
N ASP A 80 13.76 5.78 2.49
CA ASP A 80 14.93 5.05 2.98
C ASP A 80 14.54 3.66 3.50
N LEU A 81 13.39 3.54 4.17
CA LEU A 81 12.88 2.26 4.65
C LEU A 81 12.51 1.31 3.49
N VAL A 82 11.83 1.83 2.46
CA VAL A 82 11.26 1.01 1.38
C VAL A 82 12.25 0.74 0.26
N LEU A 83 13.08 1.71 -0.10
CA LEU A 83 13.95 1.64 -1.27
C LEU A 83 15.45 1.55 -0.93
N GLY A 84 15.87 1.93 0.30
CA GLY A 84 17.29 2.05 0.62
C GLY A 84 18.03 2.88 -0.43
N ASP A 85 19.20 2.46 -0.85
CA ASP A 85 20.02 3.11 -1.90
C ASP A 85 19.86 2.43 -3.28
N THR A 86 18.76 1.68 -3.48
CA THR A 86 18.59 0.82 -4.68
C THR A 86 18.36 1.61 -5.96
N LEU A 87 17.74 2.79 -5.87
CA LEU A 87 17.36 3.60 -7.03
C LEU A 87 17.96 5.00 -7.00
N ASP A 88 18.19 5.56 -8.19
CA ASP A 88 18.42 6.98 -8.34
C ASP A 88 17.21 7.79 -7.82
N ARG A 89 17.43 8.49 -6.72
CA ARG A 89 16.40 9.28 -6.03
C ARG A 89 15.86 10.43 -6.88
N SER A 90 16.58 10.87 -7.90
CA SER A 90 16.10 11.89 -8.84
C SER A 90 14.84 11.47 -9.58
N ARG A 91 14.65 10.16 -9.76
CA ARG A 91 13.49 9.55 -10.43
C ARG A 91 12.30 9.28 -9.50
N VAL A 92 12.46 9.43 -8.19
CA VAL A 92 11.47 9.04 -7.19
C VAL A 92 10.78 10.25 -6.61
N ARG A 93 9.45 10.18 -6.48
CA ARG A 93 8.65 11.16 -5.75
C ARG A 93 7.73 10.45 -4.79
N ILE A 94 7.41 11.13 -3.69
CA ILE A 94 6.53 10.62 -2.63
C ILE A 94 5.54 11.70 -2.22
N ALA A 95 4.34 11.26 -1.90
CA ALA A 95 3.35 12.08 -1.21
C ALA A 95 2.72 11.27 -0.10
N GLN A 96 2.58 11.86 1.06
CA GLN A 96 1.87 11.29 2.19
C GLN A 96 0.38 11.16 1.87
N ALA A 97 -0.25 10.08 2.34
CA ALA A 97 -1.66 9.80 2.10
C ALA A 97 -2.35 9.26 3.37
N PRO A 98 -3.69 9.37 3.48
CA PRO A 98 -4.45 8.86 4.62
C PRO A 98 -4.55 7.32 4.59
N GLY A 99 -3.46 6.65 4.99
CA GLY A 99 -3.32 5.20 5.01
C GLY A 99 -3.06 4.59 3.63
N GLY A 100 -2.89 3.26 3.60
CA GLY A 100 -2.70 2.51 2.34
C GLY A 100 -3.86 2.69 1.36
N THR A 101 -5.10 2.73 1.84
CA THR A 101 -6.28 2.99 1.01
C THR A 101 -6.20 4.33 0.29
N GLY A 102 -5.80 5.39 1.01
CA GLY A 102 -5.61 6.71 0.40
C GLY A 102 -4.46 6.70 -0.60
N SER A 103 -3.39 5.96 -0.34
CA SER A 103 -2.26 5.79 -1.27
C SER A 103 -2.70 5.09 -2.57
N LEU A 104 -3.42 3.97 -2.44
CA LEU A 104 -3.99 3.25 -3.58
C LEU A 104 -4.92 4.15 -4.39
N TRP A 105 -5.83 4.86 -3.71
CA TRP A 105 -6.79 5.76 -4.37
C TRP A 105 -6.10 6.81 -5.22
N VAL A 106 -5.17 7.59 -4.67
CA VAL A 106 -4.54 8.68 -5.43
C VAL A 106 -3.66 8.16 -6.56
N LEU A 107 -3.01 6.99 -6.39
CA LEU A 107 -2.21 6.38 -7.44
C LEU A 107 -3.08 5.76 -8.55
N MET A 108 -4.22 5.14 -8.24
CA MET A 108 -5.16 4.65 -9.24
C MET A 108 -5.82 5.81 -10.02
N GLN A 109 -6.13 6.93 -9.36
CA GLN A 109 -6.56 8.15 -10.02
C GLN A 109 -5.47 8.71 -10.97
N LEU A 110 -4.20 8.63 -10.56
CA LEU A 110 -3.08 9.03 -11.40
C LEU A 110 -2.96 8.15 -12.64
N VAL A 111 -3.10 6.83 -12.49
CA VAL A 111 -3.14 5.88 -13.60
C VAL A 111 -4.27 6.23 -14.57
N ASN A 112 -5.49 6.41 -14.07
CA ASN A 112 -6.64 6.76 -14.93
C ASN A 112 -6.46 8.12 -15.61
N ARG A 113 -5.82 9.08 -14.95
CA ARG A 113 -5.50 10.40 -15.55
C ARG A 113 -4.48 10.26 -16.68
N ALA A 114 -3.47 9.43 -16.50
CA ALA A 114 -2.45 9.17 -17.51
C ALA A 114 -3.01 8.33 -18.67
N ARG A 115 -3.93 7.42 -18.36
CA ARG A 115 -4.49 6.47 -19.33
C ARG A 115 -5.92 6.10 -18.95
N PRO A 116 -6.91 6.90 -19.40
CA PRO A 116 -8.31 6.69 -19.08
C PRO A 116 -8.80 5.28 -19.47
N GLY A 117 -9.42 4.60 -18.49
CA GLY A 117 -9.92 3.24 -18.69
C GLY A 117 -8.84 2.16 -18.76
N ALA A 118 -7.63 2.43 -18.29
CA ALA A 118 -6.55 1.41 -18.22
C ALA A 118 -7.03 0.15 -17.49
N THR A 119 -6.52 -1.01 -17.91
CA THR A 119 -6.77 -2.26 -17.21
C THR A 119 -5.79 -2.42 -16.05
N ILE A 120 -6.32 -2.69 -14.85
CA ILE A 120 -5.54 -3.09 -13.70
C ILE A 120 -5.80 -4.58 -13.41
N TRP A 121 -4.71 -5.33 -13.36
CA TRP A 121 -4.71 -6.76 -13.07
C TRP A 121 -4.41 -6.98 -11.60
N VAL A 122 -5.31 -7.64 -10.88
CA VAL A 122 -5.19 -7.98 -9.45
C VAL A 122 -5.11 -9.49 -9.28
N SER A 123 -4.50 -9.96 -8.19
CA SER A 123 -4.45 -11.40 -7.89
C SER A 123 -5.85 -11.98 -7.61
N ASP A 124 -6.03 -13.25 -7.90
CA ASP A 124 -7.23 -14.01 -7.51
C ASP A 124 -6.85 -15.07 -6.45
N PRO A 125 -7.29 -14.90 -5.18
CA PRO A 125 -7.99 -13.73 -4.61
C PRO A 125 -7.07 -12.53 -4.36
N THR A 126 -7.67 -11.37 -4.07
CA THR A 126 -6.96 -10.16 -3.64
C THR A 126 -7.62 -9.55 -2.40
N TRP A 127 -7.02 -8.53 -1.82
CA TRP A 127 -7.68 -7.75 -0.77
C TRP A 127 -8.97 -7.13 -1.34
N PRO A 128 -10.15 -7.42 -0.71
CA PRO A 128 -11.45 -7.10 -1.32
C PRO A 128 -11.63 -5.64 -1.70
N ASN A 129 -10.92 -4.72 -1.03
CA ASN A 129 -11.07 -3.30 -1.31
C ASN A 129 -10.27 -2.82 -2.54
N HIS A 130 -9.39 -3.64 -3.14
CA HIS A 130 -8.70 -3.28 -4.38
C HIS A 130 -9.68 -3.02 -5.52
N ASN A 131 -10.68 -3.91 -5.69
CA ASN A 131 -11.65 -3.82 -6.77
C ASN A 131 -12.46 -2.52 -6.71
N PRO A 132 -13.17 -2.18 -5.60
CA PRO A 132 -13.94 -0.96 -5.54
C PRO A 132 -13.08 0.32 -5.62
N ILE A 133 -11.83 0.30 -5.15
CA ILE A 133 -10.93 1.45 -5.33
C ILE A 133 -10.60 1.63 -6.82
N ALA A 134 -10.27 0.57 -7.52
CA ALA A 134 -9.93 0.61 -8.94
C ALA A 134 -11.13 1.02 -9.81
N GLU A 135 -12.28 0.40 -9.60
CA GLU A 135 -13.52 0.70 -10.31
C GLU A 135 -13.97 2.16 -10.10
N ASN A 136 -13.98 2.63 -8.84
CA ASN A 136 -14.30 4.03 -8.52
C ASN A 136 -13.25 5.02 -9.04
N SER A 137 -12.04 4.54 -9.35
CA SER A 137 -11.00 5.33 -10.03
C SER A 137 -11.14 5.32 -11.56
N GLY A 138 -12.12 4.62 -12.11
CA GLY A 138 -12.38 4.53 -13.54
C GLY A 138 -11.49 3.52 -14.28
N LEU A 139 -10.86 2.59 -13.57
CA LEU A 139 -10.05 1.51 -14.15
C LEU A 139 -10.88 0.27 -14.42
N VAL A 140 -10.47 -0.51 -15.42
CA VAL A 140 -11.04 -1.82 -15.72
C VAL A 140 -10.31 -2.88 -14.94
N VAL A 141 -11.01 -3.60 -14.05
CA VAL A 141 -10.41 -4.64 -13.22
C VAL A 141 -10.42 -5.98 -13.95
N LYS A 142 -9.27 -6.64 -14.00
CA LYS A 142 -9.10 -8.05 -14.40
C LYS A 142 -8.29 -8.79 -13.34
N THR A 143 -8.34 -10.12 -13.37
CA THR A 143 -7.62 -10.95 -12.43
C THR A 143 -6.56 -11.81 -13.09
N TYR A 144 -5.48 -12.10 -12.36
CA TYR A 144 -4.52 -13.15 -12.69
C TYR A 144 -4.57 -14.26 -11.65
N PRO A 145 -4.37 -15.54 -12.06
CA PRO A 145 -4.33 -16.67 -11.13
C PRO A 145 -3.23 -16.45 -10.09
N TYR A 146 -3.52 -16.67 -8.81
CA TYR A 146 -2.52 -16.49 -7.76
C TYR A 146 -2.49 -17.65 -6.76
N PHE A 147 -3.64 -18.04 -6.20
CA PHE A 147 -3.69 -18.97 -5.08
C PHE A 147 -4.30 -20.31 -5.45
N ASP A 148 -3.66 -21.37 -5.00
CA ASP A 148 -4.15 -22.74 -5.07
C ASP A 148 -4.62 -23.18 -3.68
N ALA A 149 -5.92 -23.40 -3.54
CA ALA A 149 -6.52 -23.80 -2.27
C ALA A 149 -6.16 -25.24 -1.83
N GLU A 150 -5.80 -26.12 -2.76
CA GLU A 150 -5.43 -27.51 -2.46
C GLU A 150 -4.01 -27.58 -1.89
N THR A 151 -3.06 -26.96 -2.59
CA THR A 151 -1.64 -26.94 -2.19
C THR A 151 -1.33 -25.84 -1.18
N ARG A 152 -2.24 -24.86 -1.03
CA ARG A 152 -2.05 -23.60 -0.27
C ARG A 152 -0.86 -22.78 -0.75
N GLY A 153 -0.46 -22.97 -1.98
CA GLY A 153 0.66 -22.34 -2.65
C GLY A 153 0.25 -21.30 -3.68
N VAL A 154 1.26 -20.76 -4.38
CA VAL A 154 1.05 -19.84 -5.48
C VAL A 154 0.97 -20.62 -6.80
N ARG A 155 -0.04 -20.33 -7.61
CA ARG A 155 -0.19 -20.81 -9.01
C ARG A 155 0.77 -20.06 -9.92
N PHE A 156 2.06 -20.19 -9.65
CA PHE A 156 3.07 -19.31 -10.19
C PHE A 156 3.17 -19.35 -11.71
N GLU A 157 3.15 -20.55 -12.31
CA GLU A 157 3.27 -20.71 -13.77
C GLU A 157 2.11 -20.04 -14.51
N GLU A 158 0.89 -20.14 -13.98
CA GLU A 158 -0.29 -19.50 -14.56
C GLU A 158 -0.28 -17.98 -14.35
N MET A 159 0.17 -17.53 -13.17
CA MET A 159 0.42 -16.11 -12.90
C MET A 159 1.42 -15.56 -13.93
N LEU A 160 2.58 -16.18 -14.07
CA LEU A 160 3.65 -15.73 -14.95
C LEU A 160 3.21 -15.73 -16.41
N ALA A 161 2.49 -16.78 -16.87
CA ALA A 161 1.94 -16.83 -18.21
C ALA A 161 0.95 -15.69 -18.49
N THR A 162 0.15 -15.29 -17.48
CA THR A 162 -0.72 -14.12 -17.57
C THR A 162 0.10 -12.85 -17.71
N LEU A 163 1.10 -12.65 -16.85
CA LEU A 163 1.97 -11.46 -16.88
C LEU A 163 2.71 -11.32 -18.22
N ASP A 164 3.21 -12.43 -18.78
CA ASP A 164 3.90 -12.46 -20.07
C ASP A 164 3.00 -12.07 -21.27
N GLY A 165 1.70 -12.16 -21.11
CA GLY A 165 0.71 -11.74 -22.10
C GLY A 165 0.30 -10.28 -22.02
N LEU A 166 0.78 -9.52 -21.02
CA LEU A 166 0.42 -8.12 -20.81
C LEU A 166 1.22 -7.19 -21.71
N GLY A 167 0.85 -5.91 -21.69
CA GLY A 167 1.52 -4.87 -22.45
C GLY A 167 1.64 -3.55 -21.67
N LYS A 168 2.22 -2.56 -22.35
CA LYS A 168 2.49 -1.23 -21.78
C LYS A 168 1.24 -0.45 -21.32
N ASP A 169 0.05 -0.94 -21.68
CA ASP A 169 -1.23 -0.32 -21.35
C ASP A 169 -1.89 -0.98 -20.13
N ASP A 170 -1.28 -2.06 -19.63
CA ASP A 170 -1.75 -2.80 -18.47
C ASP A 170 -1.01 -2.36 -17.20
N VAL A 171 -1.72 -2.41 -16.07
CA VAL A 171 -1.18 -2.20 -14.73
C VAL A 171 -1.29 -3.50 -13.95
N VAL A 172 -0.24 -3.91 -13.27
CA VAL A 172 -0.25 -5.13 -12.44
C VAL A 172 -0.13 -4.76 -10.98
N LEU A 173 -1.18 -4.99 -10.20
CA LEU A 173 -1.15 -4.80 -8.75
C LEU A 173 -0.56 -6.06 -8.10
N LEU A 174 0.54 -5.87 -7.42
CA LEU A 174 1.28 -6.90 -6.70
C LEU A 174 1.26 -6.62 -5.20
N HIS A 175 1.07 -7.64 -4.38
CA HIS A 175 1.32 -7.53 -2.94
C HIS A 175 2.83 -7.68 -2.70
N GLY A 176 3.48 -6.65 -2.18
CA GLY A 176 4.94 -6.62 -2.03
C GLY A 176 5.49 -7.68 -1.08
N CYS A 177 4.71 -8.02 -0.04
CA CYS A 177 4.95 -9.14 0.89
C CYS A 177 3.64 -9.48 1.61
N CYS A 178 3.59 -10.64 2.29
CA CYS A 178 2.47 -11.08 3.13
C CYS A 178 1.13 -10.93 2.41
N HIS A 179 0.95 -11.70 1.35
CA HIS A 179 -0.22 -11.59 0.48
C HIS A 179 -1.55 -11.69 1.24
N ASN A 180 -2.40 -10.71 1.10
CA ASN A 180 -3.73 -10.68 1.70
C ASN A 180 -4.81 -11.04 0.66
N PRO A 181 -5.61 -12.14 0.86
CA PRO A 181 -5.86 -12.80 2.14
C PRO A 181 -5.11 -14.13 2.36
N THR A 182 -4.27 -14.59 1.44
CA THR A 182 -3.84 -15.99 1.40
C THR A 182 -2.63 -16.32 2.27
N GLY A 183 -1.77 -15.33 2.55
CA GLY A 183 -0.48 -15.53 3.20
C GLY A 183 0.56 -16.26 2.31
N ALA A 184 0.20 -16.69 1.10
CA ALA A 184 1.11 -17.32 0.16
C ALA A 184 1.99 -16.26 -0.51
N ASN A 185 3.32 -16.40 -0.38
CA ASN A 185 4.28 -15.44 -0.91
C ASN A 185 5.08 -16.04 -2.06
N LEU A 186 5.52 -15.18 -2.97
CA LEU A 186 6.49 -15.54 -3.99
C LEU A 186 7.86 -15.74 -3.36
N THR A 187 8.60 -16.73 -3.85
CA THR A 187 10.02 -16.90 -3.53
C THR A 187 10.87 -15.83 -4.25
N ASN A 188 12.11 -15.62 -3.81
CA ASN A 188 13.02 -14.69 -4.48
C ASN A 188 13.21 -15.03 -5.97
N ALA A 189 13.34 -16.32 -6.31
CA ALA A 189 13.47 -16.77 -7.70
C ALA A 189 12.21 -16.47 -8.54
N GLN A 190 11.03 -16.54 -7.94
CA GLN A 190 9.77 -16.16 -8.59
C GLN A 190 9.67 -14.65 -8.77
N TRP A 191 10.10 -13.86 -7.79
CA TRP A 191 10.20 -12.40 -7.92
C TRP A 191 11.15 -11.99 -9.05
N ASP A 192 12.26 -12.70 -9.23
CA ASP A 192 13.19 -12.47 -10.36
C ASP A 192 12.49 -12.65 -11.71
N GLN A 193 11.67 -13.69 -11.84
CA GLN A 193 10.92 -13.97 -13.06
C GLN A 193 9.80 -12.94 -13.29
N VAL A 194 9.08 -12.54 -12.24
CA VAL A 194 8.07 -11.47 -12.32
C VAL A 194 8.71 -10.17 -12.80
N ALA A 195 9.84 -9.78 -12.21
CA ALA A 195 10.56 -8.57 -12.62
C ALA A 195 11.02 -8.63 -14.08
N ALA A 196 11.53 -9.78 -14.54
CA ALA A 196 11.93 -9.98 -15.92
C ALA A 196 10.73 -9.91 -16.89
N SER A 197 9.60 -10.51 -16.53
CA SER A 197 8.36 -10.46 -17.31
C SER A 197 7.86 -9.00 -17.47
N LEU A 198 7.80 -8.25 -16.36
CA LEU A 198 7.36 -6.85 -16.39
C LEU A 198 8.31 -5.94 -17.17
N ALA A 199 9.62 -6.17 -17.08
CA ALA A 199 10.61 -5.46 -17.89
C ALA A 199 10.45 -5.74 -19.39
N LYS A 200 10.11 -6.98 -19.76
CA LYS A 200 9.88 -7.40 -21.16
C LYS A 200 8.56 -6.85 -21.71
N THR A 201 7.48 -6.93 -20.96
CA THR A 201 6.12 -6.57 -21.42
C THR A 201 5.88 -5.06 -21.37
N GLY A 202 6.58 -4.35 -20.47
CA GLY A 202 6.38 -2.93 -20.21
C GLY A 202 5.09 -2.63 -19.44
N ALA A 203 4.41 -3.64 -18.88
CA ALA A 203 3.28 -3.43 -17.99
C ALA A 203 3.74 -2.69 -16.72
N LEU A 204 2.93 -1.75 -16.23
CA LEU A 204 3.27 -0.92 -15.08
C LEU A 204 3.08 -1.69 -13.77
N PRO A 205 4.12 -1.99 -12.99
CA PRO A 205 3.94 -2.55 -11.66
C PRO A 205 3.37 -1.52 -10.69
N PHE A 206 2.37 -1.96 -9.94
CA PHE A 206 1.77 -1.22 -8.84
C PHE A 206 1.84 -2.09 -7.58
N ILE A 207 2.71 -1.75 -6.64
CA ILE A 207 3.00 -2.57 -5.47
C ILE A 207 2.22 -2.05 -4.27
N ASP A 208 1.36 -2.91 -3.67
CA ASP A 208 0.76 -2.66 -2.36
C ASP A 208 1.68 -3.21 -1.27
N LEU A 209 2.19 -2.31 -0.42
CA LEU A 209 3.15 -2.61 0.63
C LEU A 209 2.58 -2.28 2.00
N ALA A 210 1.70 -3.14 2.51
CA ALA A 210 1.00 -2.94 3.76
C ALA A 210 1.64 -3.66 4.96
N TYR A 211 2.52 -4.64 4.72
CA TYR A 211 3.00 -5.57 5.75
C TYR A 211 4.53 -5.68 5.83
N LEU A 212 5.26 -4.70 5.31
CA LEU A 212 6.74 -4.71 5.31
C LEU A 212 7.30 -4.94 6.73
N GLY A 213 8.08 -6.00 6.90
CA GLY A 213 8.66 -6.42 8.16
C GLY A 213 7.89 -7.50 8.92
N PHE A 214 6.71 -7.93 8.43
CA PHE A 214 5.87 -8.96 9.09
C PHE A 214 6.07 -10.38 8.54
N GLY A 215 6.77 -10.54 7.43
CA GLY A 215 7.15 -11.84 6.90
C GLY A 215 8.45 -12.35 7.53
N ASP A 216 9.50 -12.31 6.76
CA ASP A 216 10.84 -12.78 7.16
C ASP A 216 11.77 -11.63 7.62
N GLY A 217 11.21 -10.45 7.83
CA GLY A 217 11.92 -9.24 8.24
C GLY A 217 12.06 -8.20 7.13
N LEU A 218 12.46 -6.98 7.50
CA LEU A 218 12.46 -5.82 6.61
C LEU A 218 13.20 -6.05 5.29
N ALA A 219 14.39 -6.63 5.33
CA ALA A 219 15.21 -6.84 4.14
C ALA A 219 14.66 -7.93 3.22
N ALA A 220 14.19 -9.04 3.81
CA ALA A 220 13.62 -10.15 3.06
C ALA A 220 12.29 -9.74 2.41
N ASP A 221 11.42 -9.06 3.16
CA ASP A 221 10.12 -8.59 2.67
C ASP A 221 10.24 -7.52 1.58
N ALA A 222 11.30 -6.72 1.61
CA ALA A 222 11.57 -5.72 0.59
C ALA A 222 12.07 -6.29 -0.73
N TYR A 223 12.60 -7.54 -0.75
CA TYR A 223 13.28 -8.12 -1.91
C TYR A 223 12.47 -8.00 -3.21
N GLY A 224 11.23 -8.48 -3.21
CA GLY A 224 10.38 -8.48 -4.40
C GLY A 224 10.11 -7.05 -4.91
N THR A 225 9.79 -6.13 -3.99
CA THR A 225 9.61 -4.71 -4.33
C THR A 225 10.86 -4.13 -4.98
N LEU A 226 12.03 -4.30 -4.36
CA LEU A 226 13.30 -3.77 -4.86
C LEU A 226 13.67 -4.37 -6.20
N LYS A 227 13.47 -5.68 -6.37
CA LYS A 227 13.77 -6.38 -7.62
C LYS A 227 12.93 -5.86 -8.79
N VAL A 228 11.62 -5.72 -8.58
CA VAL A 228 10.70 -5.21 -9.60
C VAL A 228 11.03 -3.77 -9.98
N VAL A 229 11.15 -2.85 -9.00
CA VAL A 229 11.38 -1.44 -9.28
C VAL A 229 12.75 -1.15 -9.90
N SER A 230 13.74 -2.03 -9.69
CA SER A 230 15.06 -1.93 -10.32
C SER A 230 15.05 -2.41 -11.78
N ALA A 231 14.10 -3.26 -12.15
CA ALA A 231 14.04 -3.85 -13.49
C ALA A 231 13.25 -3.00 -14.49
N VAL A 232 12.40 -2.08 -14.01
CA VAL A 232 11.47 -1.33 -14.86
C VAL A 232 11.74 0.18 -14.85
N PRO A 233 11.37 0.90 -15.93
CA PRO A 233 11.54 2.35 -15.98
C PRO A 233 10.55 3.11 -15.09
N GLU A 234 9.35 2.57 -14.85
CA GLU A 234 8.27 3.24 -14.12
C GLU A 234 7.59 2.25 -13.18
N ALA A 235 7.26 2.68 -11.97
CA ALA A 235 6.54 1.86 -10.98
C ALA A 235 5.76 2.73 -10.00
N LEU A 236 4.75 2.14 -9.35
CA LEU A 236 3.99 2.76 -8.27
C LEU A 236 4.06 1.89 -7.02
N ILE A 237 4.15 2.51 -5.83
CA ILE A 237 4.10 1.81 -4.56
C ILE A 237 3.10 2.51 -3.64
N ALA A 238 2.11 1.77 -3.14
CA ALA A 238 1.23 2.21 -2.07
C ALA A 238 1.74 1.65 -0.73
N PHE A 239 2.34 2.51 0.08
CA PHE A 239 2.83 2.15 1.41
C PHE A 239 1.77 2.42 2.47
N SER A 240 1.65 1.53 3.45
CA SER A 240 0.81 1.71 4.63
C SER A 240 1.62 1.57 5.92
N GLY A 241 1.49 2.54 6.82
CA GLY A 241 2.04 2.47 8.18
C GLY A 241 1.06 1.89 9.22
N SER A 242 -0.12 1.41 8.78
CA SER A 242 -1.17 0.95 9.71
C SER A 242 -0.78 -0.29 10.50
N LYS A 243 -0.09 -1.26 9.89
CA LYS A 243 0.24 -2.54 10.51
C LYS A 243 1.64 -2.50 11.12
N ASN A 244 2.66 -2.27 10.32
CA ASN A 244 4.06 -2.33 10.74
C ASN A 244 4.46 -1.33 11.82
N PHE A 245 3.72 -0.23 11.98
CA PHE A 245 3.88 0.69 13.11
C PHE A 245 2.73 0.61 14.13
N GLY A 246 1.74 -0.28 13.93
CA GLY A 246 0.57 -0.41 14.80
C GLY A 246 -0.32 0.84 14.84
N LEU A 247 -0.25 1.69 13.82
CA LEU A 247 -0.92 3.00 13.74
C LEU A 247 -2.23 2.93 12.94
N TYR A 248 -3.06 1.92 13.21
CA TYR A 248 -4.28 1.64 12.43
C TYR A 248 -5.24 2.83 12.32
N ARG A 249 -5.42 3.60 13.40
CA ARG A 249 -6.35 4.74 13.44
C ARG A 249 -5.73 6.09 13.07
N GLU A 250 -4.40 6.17 12.96
CA GLU A 250 -3.71 7.41 12.55
C GLU A 250 -3.82 7.68 11.06
N ARG A 251 -4.28 6.70 10.29
CA ARG A 251 -4.47 6.81 8.84
C ARG A 251 -3.23 7.33 8.13
N ILE A 252 -2.12 6.64 8.30
CA ILE A 252 -0.83 7.02 7.72
C ILE A 252 -0.38 6.05 6.62
N GLY A 253 0.03 6.60 5.49
CA GLY A 253 0.55 5.91 4.34
C GLY A 253 1.27 6.87 3.40
N ALA A 254 1.78 6.34 2.30
CA ALA A 254 2.47 7.11 1.29
C ALA A 254 2.24 6.55 -0.12
N ALA A 255 2.02 7.45 -1.06
CA ALA A 255 2.00 7.19 -2.48
C ALA A 255 3.40 7.49 -3.05
N ILE A 256 4.10 6.46 -3.51
CA ILE A 256 5.44 6.56 -4.09
C ILE A 256 5.32 6.32 -5.59
N LEU A 257 5.90 7.19 -6.39
CA LEU A 257 6.03 7.02 -7.82
C LEU A 257 7.50 6.99 -8.23
N ILE A 258 7.80 6.12 -9.18
CA ILE A 258 9.09 5.97 -9.82
C ILE A 258 8.86 6.24 -11.30
N ALA A 259 9.55 7.23 -11.85
CA ALA A 259 9.45 7.61 -13.26
C ALA A 259 10.73 7.21 -14.02
N ARG A 260 10.68 7.30 -15.34
CA ARG A 260 11.82 6.95 -16.21
C ARG A 260 13.02 7.88 -16.01
N ASP A 261 12.76 9.13 -15.66
CA ASP A 261 13.76 10.17 -15.42
C ASP A 261 13.23 11.26 -14.47
N ALA A 262 14.09 12.19 -14.06
CA ALA A 262 13.74 13.25 -13.12
C ALA A 262 12.69 14.23 -13.67
N ALA A 263 12.74 14.56 -14.96
CA ALA A 263 11.77 15.46 -15.58
C ALA A 263 10.38 14.87 -15.60
N GLN A 264 10.27 13.57 -15.95
CA GLN A 264 8.99 12.86 -15.90
C GLN A 264 8.50 12.69 -14.46
N ALA A 265 9.41 12.49 -13.49
CA ALA A 265 9.04 12.42 -12.08
C ALA A 265 8.39 13.72 -11.59
N ASP A 266 8.92 14.89 -11.97
CA ASP A 266 8.36 16.19 -11.60
C ASP A 266 6.98 16.43 -12.24
N ILE A 267 6.82 16.08 -13.52
CA ILE A 267 5.54 16.17 -14.22
C ILE A 267 4.51 15.29 -13.55
N THR A 268 4.85 14.02 -13.30
CA THR A 268 3.96 13.04 -12.70
C THR A 268 3.58 13.43 -11.27
N GLN A 269 4.56 13.93 -10.49
CA GLN A 269 4.28 14.45 -9.14
C GLN A 269 3.30 15.62 -9.18
N SER A 270 3.44 16.56 -10.12
CA SER A 270 2.51 17.68 -10.23
C SER A 270 1.06 17.23 -10.44
N GLN A 271 0.85 16.17 -11.22
CA GLN A 271 -0.46 15.57 -11.43
C GLN A 271 -0.97 14.84 -10.18
N LEU A 272 -0.11 14.10 -9.47
CA LEU A 272 -0.43 13.46 -8.21
C LEU A 272 -0.86 14.49 -7.16
N LEU A 273 -0.11 15.58 -7.01
CA LEU A 273 -0.44 16.66 -6.06
C LEU A 273 -1.76 17.37 -6.42
N ASN A 274 -2.07 17.51 -7.70
CA ASN A 274 -3.35 18.03 -8.13
C ASN A 274 -4.53 17.11 -7.76
N ILE A 275 -4.36 15.78 -7.88
CA ILE A 275 -5.32 14.79 -7.42
C ILE A 275 -5.52 14.89 -5.91
N ILE A 276 -4.43 14.92 -5.14
CA ILE A 276 -4.45 15.07 -3.69
C ILE A 276 -5.19 16.35 -3.28
N ARG A 277 -4.89 17.47 -3.96
CA ARG A 277 -5.54 18.77 -3.67
C ARG A 277 -7.05 18.72 -3.85
N GLY A 278 -7.55 18.00 -4.86
CA GLY A 278 -8.98 17.82 -5.14
C GLY A 278 -9.65 16.74 -4.28
N SER A 279 -8.89 15.94 -3.54
CA SER A 279 -9.38 14.82 -2.74
C SER A 279 -9.45 15.18 -1.24
N TYR A 280 -8.34 15.06 -0.53
CA TYR A 280 -8.24 15.36 0.90
C TYR A 280 -7.44 16.63 1.20
N SER A 281 -7.04 17.39 0.18
CA SER A 281 -6.30 18.64 0.25
C SER A 281 -4.89 18.52 0.83
N GLN A 282 -4.76 17.99 2.03
CA GLN A 282 -3.51 17.71 2.74
C GLN A 282 -3.74 16.53 3.68
N PRO A 283 -2.73 15.68 3.90
CA PRO A 283 -2.84 14.54 4.81
C PRO A 283 -2.74 15.00 6.28
N PRO A 284 -3.23 14.18 7.24
CA PRO A 284 -3.02 14.40 8.67
C PRO A 284 -1.55 14.18 9.05
N ASP A 285 -0.98 15.07 9.88
CA ASP A 285 0.46 15.05 10.19
C ASP A 285 0.85 14.11 11.33
N HIS A 286 -0.01 13.91 12.34
CA HIS A 286 0.39 13.28 13.60
C HIS A 286 1.04 11.90 13.42
N GLY A 287 0.38 11.02 12.67
CA GLY A 287 0.93 9.69 12.38
C GLY A 287 2.22 9.72 11.55
N ALA A 288 2.38 10.70 10.66
CA ALA A 288 3.61 10.87 9.90
C ALA A 288 4.78 11.28 10.79
N GLU A 289 4.53 12.21 11.71
CA GLU A 289 5.54 12.69 12.65
C GLU A 289 5.97 11.58 13.63
N ILE A 290 5.05 10.68 14.04
CA ILE A 290 5.38 9.49 14.84
C ILE A 290 6.34 8.60 14.06
N ILE A 291 6.01 8.22 12.82
CA ILE A 291 6.86 7.35 12.01
C ILE A 291 8.22 8.00 11.73
N ARG A 292 8.24 9.29 11.38
CA ARG A 292 9.49 10.04 11.19
C ARG A 292 10.36 9.96 12.44
N THR A 293 9.79 10.29 13.60
CA THR A 293 10.51 10.28 14.88
C THR A 293 11.10 8.89 15.20
N ILE A 294 10.36 7.83 14.90
CA ILE A 294 10.83 6.45 15.11
C ILE A 294 11.97 6.12 14.15
N LEU A 295 11.82 6.41 12.86
CA LEU A 295 12.79 6.00 11.83
C LEU A 295 14.09 6.79 11.87
N GLU A 296 14.04 8.06 12.33
CA GLU A 296 15.24 8.93 12.50
C GLU A 296 16.01 8.64 13.78
N ASP A 297 15.47 7.85 14.72
CA ASP A 297 16.09 7.53 16.00
C ASP A 297 16.49 6.06 16.07
N ALA A 298 17.79 5.78 16.19
CA ALA A 298 18.33 4.42 16.18
C ALA A 298 17.86 3.54 17.38
N GLU A 299 17.47 4.17 18.52
CA GLU A 299 16.97 3.42 19.69
C GLU A 299 15.47 3.08 19.53
N LEU A 300 14.71 3.89 18.78
CA LEU A 300 13.28 3.66 18.58
C LEU A 300 13.02 2.69 17.42
N ARG A 301 13.88 2.73 16.40
CA ARG A 301 13.84 1.88 15.21
C ARG A 301 14.28 0.44 15.53
#